data_d1d05b9ae5b41b931b6ddc9c9c3c9a19
#
_entry.id   d1d05b9ae5b41b931b6ddc9c9c3c9a19
#
_cell.length_a   1.000
_cell.length_b   1.000
_cell.length_c   1.000
_cell.angle_alpha   90.00
_cell.angle_beta   90.00
_cell.angle_gamma   90.00
#
_symmetry.space_group_name_H-M   'P 1'
#
loop_
_entity.id
_entity.type
_entity.pdbx_description
1 polymer ?
#
loop_
_entity_poly.entity_id
_entity_poly.type
_entity_poly.pdbx_seq_one_letter_code
_entity_poly.pdbx_strand_id
1 'polypeptide(L)'
;ALAAGVADGLGYGDNTKAALITRGIAEISRLGIAMGAHARTFYGLSGIGDLIVTCASVHSRNRKAGYLMGKGYTMQEAMDEVKMVVEGVYSAKAALGLAEKYGVEMPIIAEVNKVLFEDKSAADAVNELMQRMKKDELGVELWDDEK
;
A
#
# COMPACT_ATOMS: atom_id res chain seq x y z
N ALA A 1 -2.10 2.80 3.10
CA ALA A 1 -3.38 3.42 3.50
C ALA A 1 -4.29 3.67 2.30
N LEU A 2 -3.81 4.23 1.16
CA LEU A 2 -4.62 4.38 -0.07
C LEU A 2 -5.26 3.06 -0.51
N ALA A 3 -4.47 1.99 -0.69
CA ALA A 3 -4.95 0.68 -1.10
C ALA A 3 -5.99 0.09 -0.13
N ALA A 4 -5.79 0.27 1.18
CA ALA A 4 -6.75 -0.15 2.19
C ALA A 4 -8.07 0.62 2.06
N GLY A 5 -8.00 1.92 1.80
CA GLY A 5 -9.17 2.75 1.50
C GLY A 5 -9.90 2.29 0.25
N VAL A 6 -9.18 2.01 -0.82
CA VAL A 6 -9.77 1.48 -2.08
C VAL A 6 -10.53 0.18 -1.81
N ALA A 7 -9.94 -0.76 -1.09
CA ALA A 7 -10.60 -2.02 -0.74
C ALA A 7 -11.88 -1.79 0.08
N ASP A 8 -11.84 -0.89 1.08
CA ASP A 8 -13.03 -0.50 1.85
C ASP A 8 -14.10 0.12 0.95
N GLY A 9 -13.72 1.01 0.02
CA GLY A 9 -14.63 1.67 -0.92
C GLY A 9 -15.33 0.68 -1.86
N LEU A 10 -14.62 -0.36 -2.27
CA LEU A 10 -15.16 -1.45 -3.09
C LEU A 10 -16.04 -2.44 -2.28
N GLY A 11 -16.06 -2.31 -0.95
CA GLY A 11 -16.85 -3.18 -0.08
C GLY A 11 -16.16 -4.48 0.31
N TYR A 12 -14.83 -4.57 0.17
CA TYR A 12 -14.08 -5.71 0.70
C TYR A 12 -14.01 -5.66 2.23
N GLY A 13 -14.03 -6.84 2.86
CA GLY A 13 -14.04 -6.97 4.31
C GLY A 13 -12.64 -6.88 4.96
N ASP A 14 -12.62 -7.06 6.29
CA ASP A 14 -11.43 -6.92 7.12
C ASP A 14 -10.29 -7.89 6.75
N ASN A 15 -10.62 -9.08 6.25
CA ASN A 15 -9.60 -10.04 5.77
C ASN A 15 -8.77 -9.49 4.61
N THR A 16 -9.41 -8.80 3.66
CA THR A 16 -8.70 -8.14 2.55
C THR A 16 -7.82 -7.01 3.06
N LYS A 17 -8.30 -6.23 4.02
CA LYS A 17 -7.51 -5.19 4.65
C LYS A 17 -6.31 -5.76 5.40
N ALA A 18 -6.49 -6.83 6.17
CA ALA A 18 -5.41 -7.53 6.85
C ALA A 18 -4.35 -8.05 5.87
N ALA A 19 -4.77 -8.66 4.76
CA ALA A 19 -3.87 -9.12 3.72
C ALA A 19 -3.07 -7.96 3.08
N LEU A 20 -3.72 -6.82 2.79
CA LEU A 20 -3.05 -5.63 2.27
C LEU A 20 -2.03 -5.05 3.27
N ILE A 21 -2.33 -5.04 4.57
CA ILE A 21 -1.42 -4.58 5.62
C ILE A 21 -0.21 -5.51 5.71
N THR A 22 -0.44 -6.83 5.75
CA THR A 22 0.63 -7.83 5.84
C THR A 22 1.56 -7.78 4.63
N ARG A 23 1.01 -7.70 3.43
CA ARG A 23 1.82 -7.55 2.21
C ARG A 23 2.46 -6.17 2.10
N GLY A 24 1.76 -5.13 2.54
CA GLY A 24 2.28 -3.76 2.55
C GLY A 24 3.52 -3.60 3.40
N ILE A 25 3.53 -4.16 4.62
CA ILE A 25 4.73 -4.10 5.47
C ILE A 25 5.89 -4.91 4.87
N ALA A 26 5.61 -6.02 4.20
CA ALA A 26 6.64 -6.79 3.51
C ALA A 26 7.28 -6.00 2.35
N GLU A 27 6.48 -5.29 1.54
CA GLU A 27 6.99 -4.41 0.48
C GLU A 27 7.83 -3.26 1.05
N ILE A 28 7.32 -2.57 2.08
CA ILE A 28 8.02 -1.46 2.75
C ILE A 28 9.33 -1.95 3.35
N SER A 29 9.34 -3.11 4.00
CA SER A 29 10.54 -3.67 4.61
C SER A 29 11.60 -4.03 3.56
N ARG A 30 11.21 -4.67 2.45
CA ARG A 30 12.12 -5.00 1.35
C ARG A 30 12.80 -3.74 0.80
N LEU A 31 12.02 -2.71 0.50
CA LEU A 31 12.58 -1.45 0.01
C LEU A 31 13.50 -0.81 1.05
N GLY A 32 13.06 -0.72 2.29
CA GLY A 32 13.85 -0.10 3.36
C GLY A 32 15.17 -0.85 3.61
N ILE A 33 15.17 -2.18 3.61
CA ILE A 33 16.38 -3.00 3.75
C ILE A 33 17.32 -2.77 2.55
N ALA A 34 16.78 -2.75 1.34
CA ALA A 34 17.59 -2.45 0.14
C ALA A 34 18.22 -1.04 0.19
N MET A 35 17.59 -0.11 0.92
CA MET A 35 18.09 1.23 1.19
C MET A 35 19.03 1.31 2.41
N GLY A 36 19.33 0.20 3.08
CA GLY A 36 20.25 0.13 4.23
C GLY A 36 19.57 0.24 5.60
N ALA A 37 18.25 0.15 5.70
CA ALA A 37 17.56 0.12 6.98
C ALA A 37 17.62 -1.27 7.63
N HIS A 38 17.45 -1.31 8.96
CA HIS A 38 17.36 -2.55 9.70
C HIS A 38 15.93 -3.12 9.68
N ALA A 39 15.79 -4.42 9.42
CA ALA A 39 14.49 -5.11 9.39
C ALA A 39 13.66 -4.87 10.67
N ARG A 40 14.28 -4.89 11.84
CA ARG A 40 13.63 -4.68 13.14
C ARG A 40 12.85 -3.36 13.23
N THR A 41 13.28 -2.31 12.51
CA THR A 41 12.59 -1.01 12.49
C THR A 41 11.15 -1.15 11.99
N PHE A 42 10.90 -2.02 11.03
CA PHE A 42 9.59 -2.20 10.40
C PHE A 42 8.60 -3.01 11.24
N TYR A 43 9.10 -3.79 12.21
CA TYR A 43 8.26 -4.59 13.12
C TYR A 43 7.87 -3.86 14.41
N GLY A 44 8.30 -2.61 14.58
CA GLY A 44 7.99 -1.75 15.72
C GLY A 44 6.80 -0.82 15.50
N LEU A 45 6.61 0.08 16.46
CA LEU A 45 5.51 1.08 16.42
C LEU A 45 5.62 2.03 15.23
N SER A 46 6.83 2.39 14.83
CA SER A 46 7.09 3.27 13.66
C SER A 46 6.99 2.57 12.30
N GLY A 47 6.78 1.27 12.28
CA GLY A 47 6.59 0.45 11.09
C GLY A 47 5.18 -0.11 11.03
N ILE A 48 5.03 -1.39 11.44
CA ILE A 48 3.74 -2.09 11.37
C ILE A 48 2.67 -1.43 12.23
N GLY A 49 3.04 -0.85 13.38
CA GLY A 49 2.11 -0.15 14.27
C GLY A 49 1.46 1.05 13.58
N ASP A 50 2.27 1.91 12.98
CA ASP A 50 1.78 3.07 12.21
C ASP A 50 0.97 2.63 10.99
N LEU A 51 1.41 1.61 10.27
CA LEU A 51 0.71 1.08 9.11
C LEU A 51 -0.71 0.59 9.47
N ILE A 52 -0.85 -0.17 10.55
CA ILE A 52 -2.13 -0.69 11.03
C ILE A 52 -3.08 0.46 11.36
N VAL A 53 -2.63 1.40 12.20
CA VAL A 53 -3.49 2.50 12.65
C VAL A 53 -3.89 3.39 11.49
N THR A 54 -2.99 3.68 10.57
CA THR A 54 -3.26 4.56 9.42
C THR A 54 -4.20 3.89 8.42
N CYS A 55 -4.09 2.59 8.19
CA CYS A 55 -5.00 1.83 7.33
C CYS A 55 -6.40 1.67 7.92
N ALA A 56 -6.53 1.65 9.24
CA ALA A 56 -7.81 1.50 9.94
C ALA A 56 -8.50 2.84 10.23
N SER A 57 -7.74 3.92 10.40
CA SER A 57 -8.25 5.21 10.87
C SER A 57 -9.15 5.90 9.84
N VAL A 58 -10.35 6.27 10.27
CA VAL A 58 -11.27 7.13 9.50
C VAL A 58 -10.74 8.56 9.31
N HIS A 59 -9.78 8.96 10.12
CA HIS A 59 -9.14 10.28 10.05
C HIS A 59 -7.97 10.31 9.06
N SER A 60 -7.52 9.17 8.55
CA SER A 60 -6.47 9.11 7.54
C SER A 60 -6.96 9.68 6.21
N ARG A 61 -6.33 10.79 5.79
CA ARG A 61 -6.60 11.43 4.49
C ARG A 61 -6.33 10.48 3.33
N ASN A 62 -5.24 9.74 3.41
CA ASN A 62 -4.88 8.75 2.40
C ASN A 62 -5.92 7.64 2.30
N ARG A 63 -6.38 7.11 3.46
CA ARG A 63 -7.44 6.11 3.48
C ARG A 63 -8.76 6.67 2.92
N LYS A 64 -9.13 7.90 3.30
CA LYS A 64 -10.34 8.58 2.79
C LYS A 64 -10.30 8.76 1.28
N ALA A 65 -9.18 9.24 0.73
CA ALA A 65 -9.03 9.37 -0.72
C ALA A 65 -9.14 8.01 -1.43
N GLY A 66 -8.48 6.98 -0.91
CA GLY A 66 -8.61 5.61 -1.43
C GLY A 66 -10.05 5.11 -1.39
N TYR A 67 -10.79 5.36 -0.31
CA TYR A 67 -12.19 4.99 -0.18
C TYR A 67 -13.05 5.63 -1.28
N LEU A 68 -12.86 6.92 -1.54
CA LEU A 68 -13.58 7.63 -2.60
C LEU A 68 -13.25 7.04 -3.98
N MET A 69 -11.98 6.76 -4.26
CA MET A 69 -11.58 6.10 -5.52
C MET A 69 -12.20 4.71 -5.65
N GLY A 70 -12.28 3.94 -4.57
CA GLY A 70 -13.01 2.67 -4.54
C GLY A 70 -14.52 2.82 -4.81
N LYS A 71 -15.08 3.98 -4.51
CA LYS A 71 -16.48 4.35 -4.84
C LYS A 71 -16.65 4.88 -6.28
N GLY A 72 -15.58 4.95 -7.06
CA GLY A 72 -15.62 5.38 -8.46
C GLY A 72 -15.21 6.83 -8.72
N TYR A 73 -14.76 7.56 -7.70
CA TYR A 73 -14.20 8.89 -7.89
C TYR A 73 -12.85 8.80 -8.61
N THR A 74 -12.56 9.74 -9.46
CA THR A 74 -11.20 9.94 -10.01
C THR A 74 -10.25 10.39 -8.89
N MET A 75 -8.95 10.27 -9.13
CA MET A 75 -7.94 10.79 -8.20
C MET A 75 -8.18 12.27 -7.86
N GLN A 76 -8.44 13.09 -8.88
CA GLN A 76 -8.67 14.54 -8.69
C GLN A 76 -9.91 14.82 -7.86
N GLU A 77 -11.04 14.20 -8.19
CA GLU A 77 -12.29 14.34 -7.42
C GLU A 77 -12.11 13.90 -5.96
N ALA A 78 -11.40 12.79 -5.74
CA ALA A 78 -11.12 12.29 -4.39
C ALA A 78 -10.24 13.27 -3.59
N MET A 79 -9.23 13.88 -4.22
CA MET A 79 -8.38 14.88 -3.59
C MET A 79 -9.16 16.15 -3.25
N ASP A 80 -10.02 16.62 -4.16
CA ASP A 80 -10.85 17.81 -3.98
C ASP A 80 -11.85 17.60 -2.82
N GLU A 81 -12.45 16.39 -2.71
CA GLU A 81 -13.38 16.06 -1.63
C GLU A 81 -12.69 15.94 -0.26
N VAL A 82 -11.44 15.50 -0.22
CA VAL A 82 -10.65 15.44 1.02
C VAL A 82 -10.32 16.85 1.53
N LYS A 83 -10.25 17.86 0.63
CA LYS A 83 -9.97 19.29 0.94
C LYS A 83 -8.63 19.53 1.65
N MET A 84 -7.74 18.58 1.62
CA MET A 84 -6.41 18.64 2.23
C MET A 84 -5.44 17.84 1.37
N VAL A 85 -4.13 18.10 1.55
CA VAL A 85 -3.10 17.36 0.82
C VAL A 85 -3.19 15.87 1.15
N VAL A 86 -3.28 15.06 0.11
CA VAL A 86 -3.21 13.59 0.18
C VAL A 86 -1.79 13.17 -0.17
N GLU A 87 -0.92 13.16 0.84
CA GLU A 87 0.51 12.92 0.64
C GLU A 87 0.81 11.53 0.05
N GLY A 88 -0.05 10.55 0.29
CA GLY A 88 0.07 9.20 -0.26
C GLY A 88 0.08 9.15 -1.78
N VAL A 89 -0.53 10.12 -2.47
CA VAL A 89 -0.49 10.23 -3.94
C VAL A 89 0.93 10.52 -4.41
N TYR A 90 1.59 11.49 -3.79
CA TYR A 90 2.98 11.84 -4.14
C TYR A 90 3.96 10.79 -3.67
N SER A 91 3.75 10.23 -2.48
CA SER A 91 4.58 9.16 -1.91
C SER A 91 4.52 7.89 -2.75
N ALA A 92 3.38 7.55 -3.34
CA ALA A 92 3.25 6.38 -4.22
C ALA A 92 4.16 6.50 -5.45
N LYS A 93 4.21 7.68 -6.08
CA LYS A 93 5.09 7.93 -7.22
C LYS A 93 6.58 7.86 -6.82
N ALA A 94 6.94 8.48 -5.69
CA ALA A 94 8.31 8.44 -5.19
C ALA A 94 8.76 7.02 -4.82
N ALA A 95 7.87 6.24 -4.17
CA ALA A 95 8.15 4.86 -3.79
C ALA A 95 8.35 3.95 -5.01
N LEU A 96 7.58 4.13 -6.08
CA LEU A 96 7.78 3.37 -7.32
C LEU A 96 9.16 3.67 -7.94
N GLY A 97 9.56 4.93 -8.02
CA GLY A 97 10.88 5.31 -8.51
C GLY A 97 12.03 4.75 -7.66
N LEU A 98 11.85 4.69 -6.33
CA LEU A 98 12.82 4.05 -5.44
C LEU A 98 12.85 2.53 -5.65
N ALA A 99 11.70 1.88 -5.81
CA ALA A 99 11.61 0.45 -6.09
C ALA A 99 12.38 0.09 -7.37
N GLU A 100 12.21 0.85 -8.43
CA GLU A 100 12.95 0.70 -9.69
C GLU A 100 14.45 0.89 -9.49
N LYS A 101 14.85 1.97 -8.79
CA LYS A 101 16.27 2.29 -8.52
C LYS A 101 16.98 1.17 -7.74
N TYR A 102 16.30 0.55 -6.79
CA TYR A 102 16.88 -0.48 -5.93
C TYR A 102 16.55 -1.92 -6.38
N GLY A 103 15.84 -2.09 -7.49
CA GLY A 103 15.48 -3.40 -8.04
C GLY A 103 14.55 -4.21 -7.14
N VAL A 104 13.63 -3.54 -6.41
CA VAL A 104 12.72 -4.16 -5.45
C VAL A 104 11.33 -4.28 -6.04
N GLU A 105 10.73 -5.47 -5.97
CA GLU A 105 9.33 -5.64 -6.35
C GLU A 105 8.38 -5.09 -5.27
N MET A 106 7.49 -4.18 -5.69
CA MET A 106 6.45 -3.58 -4.84
C MET A 106 5.08 -3.63 -5.55
N PRO A 107 4.44 -4.80 -5.61
CA PRO A 107 3.18 -4.98 -6.34
C PRO A 107 2.06 -4.04 -5.91
N ILE A 108 1.87 -3.80 -4.60
CA ILE A 108 0.83 -2.88 -4.12
C ILE A 108 1.11 -1.45 -4.58
N ILE A 109 2.35 -0.99 -4.46
CA ILE A 109 2.76 0.34 -4.92
C ILE A 109 2.59 0.47 -6.43
N ALA A 110 2.94 -0.56 -7.20
CA ALA A 110 2.76 -0.56 -8.65
C ALA A 110 1.28 -0.43 -9.04
N GLU A 111 0.39 -1.23 -8.43
CA GLU A 111 -1.05 -1.15 -8.70
C GLU A 111 -1.66 0.18 -8.25
N VAL A 112 -1.23 0.72 -7.11
CA VAL A 112 -1.66 2.06 -6.66
C VAL A 112 -1.25 3.12 -7.69
N ASN A 113 -0.04 3.09 -8.24
CA ASN A 113 0.39 4.03 -9.27
C ASN A 113 -0.44 3.92 -10.54
N LYS A 114 -0.78 2.71 -11.00
CA LYS A 114 -1.66 2.50 -12.16
C LYS A 114 -3.04 3.11 -11.95
N VAL A 115 -3.61 2.95 -10.77
CA VAL A 115 -4.92 3.57 -10.43
C VAL A 115 -4.81 5.08 -10.39
N LEU A 116 -3.73 5.63 -9.83
CA LEU A 116 -3.56 7.07 -9.67
C LEU A 116 -3.23 7.78 -10.98
N PHE A 117 -2.42 7.18 -11.86
CA PHE A 117 -1.77 7.89 -12.96
C PHE A 117 -1.95 7.24 -14.33
N GLU A 118 -2.53 6.05 -14.42
CA GLU A 118 -2.67 5.30 -15.68
C GLU A 118 -4.13 4.85 -15.94
N ASP A 119 -5.09 5.50 -15.28
CA ASP A 119 -6.54 5.28 -15.43
C ASP A 119 -6.98 3.81 -15.23
N LYS A 120 -6.18 2.99 -14.50
CA LYS A 120 -6.58 1.64 -14.15
C LYS A 120 -7.73 1.67 -13.14
N SER A 121 -8.75 0.83 -13.36
CA SER A 121 -9.84 0.76 -12.40
C SER A 121 -9.37 0.21 -11.04
N ALA A 122 -9.90 0.78 -9.95
CA ALA A 122 -9.60 0.33 -8.61
C ALA A 122 -9.97 -1.16 -8.40
N ALA A 123 -11.06 -1.61 -9.01
CA ALA A 123 -11.51 -3.01 -8.93
C ALA A 123 -10.52 -3.97 -9.60
N ASP A 124 -10.01 -3.62 -10.80
CA ASP A 124 -9.03 -4.45 -11.50
C ASP A 124 -7.71 -4.53 -10.72
N ALA A 125 -7.25 -3.41 -10.15
CA ALA A 125 -6.05 -3.38 -9.35
C ALA A 125 -6.15 -4.29 -8.11
N VAL A 126 -7.27 -4.25 -7.38
CA VAL A 126 -7.50 -5.13 -6.24
C VAL A 126 -7.58 -6.60 -6.68
N ASN A 127 -8.29 -6.90 -7.77
CA ASN A 127 -8.39 -8.26 -8.30
C ASN A 127 -7.02 -8.83 -8.67
N GLU A 128 -6.16 -8.06 -9.33
CA GLU A 128 -4.80 -8.50 -9.65
C GLU A 128 -3.97 -8.78 -8.39
N LEU A 129 -4.04 -7.88 -7.41
CA LEU A 129 -3.35 -8.09 -6.13
C LEU A 129 -3.83 -9.36 -5.41
N MET A 130 -5.15 -9.58 -5.39
CA MET A 130 -5.73 -10.78 -4.75
C MET A 130 -5.33 -12.08 -5.45
N GLN A 131 -5.20 -12.07 -6.79
CA GLN A 131 -4.70 -13.23 -7.53
C GLN A 131 -3.22 -13.52 -7.23
N ARG A 132 -2.39 -12.48 -7.04
CA ARG A 132 -0.98 -12.63 -6.64
C ARG A 132 -0.81 -13.14 -5.20
N MET A 133 -1.75 -12.84 -4.30
CA MET A 133 -1.70 -13.26 -2.90
C MET A 133 -1.78 -14.78 -2.68
N LYS A 134 -2.08 -15.55 -3.71
CA LYS A 134 -2.03 -17.03 -3.67
C LYS A 134 -0.60 -17.58 -3.72
N LYS A 135 0.43 -16.75 -3.93
CA LYS A 135 1.83 -17.13 -3.86
C LYS A 135 2.36 -16.92 -2.44
N ASP A 136 3.36 -17.72 -2.04
CA ASP A 136 3.93 -17.81 -0.69
C ASP A 136 3.87 -16.53 0.14
N GLU A 137 3.31 -16.65 1.35
CA GLU A 137 3.09 -15.53 2.27
C GLU A 137 4.38 -14.96 2.86
N LEU A 138 5.42 -15.77 2.94
CA LEU A 138 6.73 -15.40 3.48
C LEU A 138 7.79 -15.75 2.46
N GLY A 139 8.42 -14.77 1.85
CA GLY A 139 9.71 -15.01 1.22
C GLY A 139 10.67 -15.51 2.30
N VAL A 140 11.25 -16.67 2.09
CA VAL A 140 12.15 -17.37 3.03
C VAL A 140 13.35 -16.50 3.48
N GLU A 141 13.63 -15.41 2.79
CA GLU A 141 14.81 -14.56 2.98
C GLU A 141 14.76 -13.64 4.22
N LEU A 142 13.63 -13.53 4.93
CA LEU A 142 13.54 -12.63 6.08
C LEU A 142 14.06 -13.23 7.40
N TRP A 143 14.38 -14.52 7.43
CA TRP A 143 14.73 -15.25 8.67
C TRP A 143 16.18 -15.77 8.71
N ASP A 144 16.95 -15.62 7.63
CA ASP A 144 18.33 -16.16 7.54
C ASP A 144 19.42 -15.22 8.10
N ASP A 145 19.08 -14.07 8.70
CA ASP A 145 20.06 -13.12 9.26
C ASP A 145 20.45 -13.38 10.72
N GLU A 146 20.28 -14.61 11.23
CA GLU A 146 20.90 -15.04 12.49
C GLU A 146 21.92 -16.17 12.24
N LYS A 147 23.07 -15.79 11.65
CA LYS A 147 24.33 -16.54 11.80
C LYS A 147 25.49 -15.58 12.02
#